data_d4f55228b47b9c38c53c0076524505bb
#
_entry.id   d4f55228b47b9c38c53c0076524505bb
#
_cell.length_a   1.000
_cell.length_b   1.000
_cell.length_c   1.000
_cell.angle_alpha   90.00
_cell.angle_beta   90.00
_cell.angle_gamma   90.00
#
_symmetry.space_group_name_H-M   'P 1'
#
loop_
_entity.id
_entity.type
_entity.pdbx_description
1 polymer ?
#
loop_
_entity_poly.entity_id
_entity_poly.type
_entity_poly.pdbx_seq_one_letter_code
_entity_poly.pdbx_strand_id
1 'polypeptide(L)'
;MTAYPMHPGTRPRPAAPPPALVVVAHGSRDPRALATAVRLLERVRALRPGLPVRLGHIELNAPLLPETLDGLAASGAGSAVLVPLLFGRGHHVTRDIPDAAAAAPLPTRVAAPLGAHPLLVDALHARLTEAGWQAPRDAGERGRSVVVLAAAGSRAPASRADTERIAALLAARLGVPVVPAYASAAAPTVPEAVRALAARGRDRVAVASCFTAPGRFAAECAEAAPGTVSDPLGTHPAMARLLLHRYDQALRTGNPVAGPAALATA
;
A
#
# COMPACT_ATOMS: atom_id res chain seq x y z
N MET A 1 43.47 49.27 -25.00
CA MET A 1 42.63 48.72 -23.91
C MET A 1 41.36 48.22 -24.51
N THR A 2 41.26 46.89 -24.74
CA THR A 2 40.12 46.26 -25.41
C THR A 2 39.20 45.71 -24.30
N ALA A 3 38.02 46.31 -24.17
CA ALA A 3 37.01 45.87 -23.23
C ALA A 3 36.33 44.59 -23.74
N TYR A 4 36.43 43.48 -22.97
CA TYR A 4 35.66 42.25 -23.20
C TYR A 4 34.19 42.44 -22.79
N PRO A 5 33.22 42.09 -23.64
CA PRO A 5 31.83 42.14 -23.24
C PRO A 5 31.53 41.02 -22.22
N MET A 6 31.07 41.41 -21.02
CA MET A 6 30.57 40.48 -20.02
C MET A 6 29.26 39.88 -20.54
N HIS A 7 29.22 38.54 -20.78
CA HIS A 7 28.01 37.82 -21.08
C HIS A 7 27.10 37.82 -19.82
N PRO A 8 25.82 38.18 -19.92
CA PRO A 8 24.91 38.07 -18.81
C PRO A 8 24.72 36.58 -18.47
N GLY A 9 25.16 36.19 -17.25
CA GLY A 9 25.02 34.84 -16.73
C GLY A 9 23.54 34.39 -16.80
N THR A 10 23.31 33.32 -17.51
CA THR A 10 21.99 32.66 -17.57
C THR A 10 21.63 32.22 -16.16
N ARG A 11 20.64 32.87 -15.54
CA ARG A 11 20.07 32.40 -14.26
C ARG A 11 19.62 30.95 -14.43
N PRO A 12 20.00 30.02 -13.52
CA PRO A 12 19.53 28.65 -13.61
C PRO A 12 18.00 28.65 -13.58
N ARG A 13 17.40 28.00 -14.58
CA ARG A 13 15.94 27.82 -14.67
C ARG A 13 15.50 27.07 -13.39
N PRO A 14 14.51 27.57 -12.65
CA PRO A 14 14.02 26.86 -11.47
C PRO A 14 13.66 25.43 -11.84
N ALA A 15 14.12 24.46 -11.04
CA ALA A 15 13.82 23.06 -11.26
C ALA A 15 12.30 22.86 -11.33
N ALA A 16 11.84 22.09 -12.30
CA ALA A 16 10.41 21.78 -12.40
C ALA A 16 9.92 21.15 -11.07
N PRO A 17 8.72 21.48 -10.60
CA PRO A 17 8.19 20.89 -9.39
C PRO A 17 8.12 19.36 -9.53
N PRO A 18 8.33 18.61 -8.44
CA PRO A 18 8.29 17.16 -8.48
C PRO A 18 6.88 16.68 -8.90
N PRO A 19 6.77 15.51 -9.57
CA PRO A 19 5.49 14.90 -9.86
C PRO A 19 4.63 14.77 -8.59
N ALA A 20 3.33 15.03 -8.66
CA ALA A 20 2.44 14.86 -7.52
C ALA A 20 2.36 13.37 -7.13
N LEU A 21 2.39 13.07 -5.84
CA LEU A 21 2.06 11.75 -5.32
C LEU A 21 0.54 11.62 -5.19
N VAL A 22 -0.07 10.69 -5.90
CA VAL A 22 -1.47 10.30 -5.73
C VAL A 22 -1.50 8.93 -5.06
N VAL A 23 -1.91 8.88 -3.80
CA VAL A 23 -2.18 7.63 -3.10
C VAL A 23 -3.55 7.13 -3.53
N VAL A 24 -3.60 5.92 -4.10
CA VAL A 24 -4.84 5.35 -4.63
C VAL A 24 -5.35 4.30 -3.67
N ALA A 25 -6.42 4.62 -2.94
CA ALA A 25 -7.11 3.70 -2.03
C ALA A 25 -8.29 3.02 -2.73
N HIS A 26 -8.67 1.83 -2.25
CA HIS A 26 -9.87 1.14 -2.76
C HIS A 26 -11.13 1.98 -2.52
N GLY A 27 -11.26 2.53 -1.34
CA GLY A 27 -12.48 3.10 -0.78
C GLY A 27 -13.13 2.16 0.24
N SER A 28 -14.01 2.69 1.07
CA SER A 28 -14.70 1.93 2.11
C SER A 28 -15.97 2.65 2.56
N ARG A 29 -17.00 1.86 2.93
CA ARG A 29 -18.19 2.40 3.61
C ARG A 29 -17.94 2.70 5.09
N ASP A 30 -16.86 2.19 5.68
CA ASP A 30 -16.46 2.50 7.05
C ASP A 30 -15.77 3.88 7.09
N PRO A 31 -16.35 4.88 7.78
CA PRO A 31 -15.76 6.24 7.82
C PRO A 31 -14.37 6.27 8.48
N ARG A 32 -14.06 5.28 9.34
CA ARG A 32 -12.74 5.16 9.96
C ARG A 32 -11.66 4.87 8.93
N ALA A 33 -11.99 4.19 7.82
CA ALA A 33 -11.04 3.90 6.74
C ALA A 33 -10.58 5.19 6.04
N LEU A 34 -11.52 6.08 5.70
CA LEU A 34 -11.19 7.38 5.12
C LEU A 34 -10.34 8.23 6.07
N ALA A 35 -10.75 8.32 7.35
CA ALA A 35 -9.99 9.05 8.36
C ALA A 35 -8.56 8.50 8.53
N THR A 36 -8.39 7.19 8.42
CA THR A 36 -7.07 6.52 8.48
C THR A 36 -6.22 6.88 7.26
N ALA A 37 -6.79 6.84 6.05
CA ALA A 37 -6.09 7.22 4.83
C ALA A 37 -5.64 8.70 4.89
N VAL A 38 -6.52 9.61 5.30
CA VAL A 38 -6.19 11.05 5.44
C VAL A 38 -5.03 11.25 6.41
N ARG A 39 -5.08 10.64 7.60
CA ARG A 39 -3.97 10.74 8.59
C ARG A 39 -2.67 10.11 8.08
N LEU A 40 -2.74 9.05 7.27
CA LEU A 40 -1.55 8.47 6.64
C LEU A 40 -0.92 9.45 5.65
N LEU A 41 -1.73 10.15 4.85
CA LEU A 41 -1.24 11.19 3.95
C LEU A 41 -0.62 12.37 4.69
N GLU A 42 -1.17 12.76 5.84
CA GLU A 42 -0.54 13.79 6.70
C GLU A 42 0.87 13.39 7.13
N ARG A 43 1.07 12.12 7.50
CA ARG A 43 2.41 11.58 7.81
C ARG A 43 3.34 11.61 6.58
N VAL A 44 2.83 11.28 5.40
CA VAL A 44 3.61 11.37 4.14
C VAL A 44 4.04 12.81 3.89
N ARG A 45 3.14 13.79 4.05
CA ARG A 45 3.43 15.23 3.91
C ARG A 45 4.47 15.71 4.93
N ALA A 46 4.36 15.25 6.18
CA ALA A 46 5.34 15.57 7.23
C ALA A 46 6.74 15.01 6.93
N LEU A 47 6.83 13.81 6.33
CA LEU A 47 8.10 13.20 5.93
C LEU A 47 8.73 13.85 4.70
N ARG A 48 7.93 14.47 3.83
CA ARG A 48 8.40 15.13 2.60
C ARG A 48 7.65 16.46 2.37
N PRO A 49 8.02 17.50 3.10
CA PRO A 49 7.47 18.84 2.88
C PRO A 49 7.72 19.29 1.43
N GLY A 50 6.74 19.95 0.83
CA GLY A 50 6.82 20.41 -0.56
C GLY A 50 6.44 19.39 -1.62
N LEU A 51 6.27 18.09 -1.30
CA LEU A 51 5.68 17.13 -2.21
C LEU A 51 4.16 17.31 -2.26
N PRO A 52 3.55 17.60 -3.43
CA PRO A 52 2.10 17.59 -3.56
C PRO A 52 1.57 16.16 -3.36
N VAL A 53 0.75 15.94 -2.31
CA VAL A 53 0.17 14.63 -1.99
C VAL A 53 -1.34 14.71 -2.04
N ARG A 54 -1.96 13.82 -2.82
CA ARG A 54 -3.42 13.70 -2.99
C ARG A 54 -3.89 12.28 -2.70
N LEU A 55 -5.16 12.14 -2.37
CA LEU A 55 -5.87 10.87 -2.23
C LEU A 55 -6.87 10.75 -3.37
N GLY A 56 -6.88 9.61 -4.04
CA GLY A 56 -7.91 9.21 -4.98
C GLY A 56 -8.44 7.84 -4.61
N HIS A 57 -9.71 7.58 -4.89
CA HIS A 57 -10.34 6.31 -4.60
C HIS A 57 -10.71 5.59 -5.89
N ILE A 58 -10.68 4.26 -5.86
CA ILE A 58 -11.14 3.43 -6.96
C ILE A 58 -12.66 3.46 -6.99
N GLU A 59 -13.29 3.35 -5.81
CA GLU A 59 -14.75 3.36 -5.63
C GLU A 59 -15.14 3.84 -4.22
N LEU A 60 -16.45 3.91 -3.94
CA LEU A 60 -17.09 4.12 -2.62
C LEU A 60 -16.87 5.48 -1.96
N ASN A 61 -15.79 6.17 -2.22
CA ASN A 61 -15.49 7.48 -1.60
C ASN A 61 -15.10 8.50 -2.67
N ALA A 62 -15.44 9.75 -2.43
CA ALA A 62 -14.94 10.88 -3.19
C ALA A 62 -13.64 11.45 -2.57
N PRO A 63 -12.76 12.08 -3.36
CA PRO A 63 -12.80 12.06 -4.81
C PRO A 63 -12.44 10.70 -5.40
N LEU A 64 -13.05 10.33 -6.52
CA LEU A 64 -12.62 9.20 -7.32
C LEU A 64 -11.26 9.51 -7.97
N LEU A 65 -10.55 8.48 -8.40
CA LEU A 65 -9.22 8.64 -9.01
C LEU A 65 -9.24 9.56 -10.25
N PRO A 66 -10.18 9.43 -11.20
CA PRO A 66 -10.28 10.38 -12.32
C PRO A 66 -10.47 11.83 -11.86
N GLU A 67 -11.38 12.09 -10.92
CA GLU A 67 -11.63 13.42 -10.37
C GLU A 67 -10.37 14.03 -9.72
N THR A 68 -9.59 13.18 -9.04
CA THR A 68 -8.31 13.60 -8.43
C THR A 68 -7.29 14.01 -9.50
N LEU A 69 -7.23 13.28 -10.62
CA LEU A 69 -6.32 13.57 -11.72
C LEU A 69 -6.74 14.84 -12.48
N ASP A 70 -8.03 15.02 -12.72
CA ASP A 70 -8.60 16.23 -13.33
C ASP A 70 -8.29 17.48 -12.47
N GLY A 71 -8.49 17.38 -11.15
CA GLY A 71 -8.16 18.45 -10.20
C GLY A 71 -6.66 18.78 -10.16
N LEU A 72 -5.79 17.79 -10.31
CA LEU A 72 -4.34 18.01 -10.43
C LEU A 72 -3.99 18.74 -11.72
N ALA A 73 -4.54 18.33 -12.87
CA ALA A 73 -4.34 19.00 -14.14
C ALA A 73 -4.83 20.45 -14.11
N ALA A 74 -6.02 20.68 -13.57
CA ALA A 74 -6.59 22.02 -13.39
C ALA A 74 -5.74 22.92 -12.48
N SER A 75 -5.03 22.34 -11.50
CA SER A 75 -4.10 23.08 -10.64
C SER A 75 -2.72 23.33 -11.25
N GLY A 76 -2.49 22.93 -12.51
CA GLY A 76 -1.24 23.11 -13.21
C GLY A 76 -0.13 22.10 -12.82
N ALA A 77 -0.48 20.97 -12.23
CA ALA A 77 0.50 19.93 -11.95
C ALA A 77 1.08 19.35 -13.26
N GLY A 78 2.40 19.30 -13.38
CA GLY A 78 3.07 18.85 -14.61
C GLY A 78 2.99 17.34 -14.83
N SER A 79 2.86 16.54 -13.78
CA SER A 79 2.76 15.07 -13.82
C SER A 79 2.39 14.49 -12.45
N ALA A 80 2.01 13.20 -12.42
CA ALA A 80 1.71 12.49 -11.18
C ALA A 80 2.29 11.06 -11.16
N VAL A 81 2.55 10.56 -9.95
CA VAL A 81 2.84 9.15 -9.67
C VAL A 81 1.70 8.58 -8.84
N LEU A 82 1.02 7.57 -9.37
CA LEU A 82 -0.06 6.86 -8.71
C LEU A 82 0.51 5.72 -7.89
N VAL A 83 0.39 5.78 -6.57
CA VAL A 83 0.88 4.73 -5.66
C VAL A 83 -0.32 3.98 -5.07
N PRO A 84 -0.57 2.72 -5.48
CA PRO A 84 -1.65 1.92 -4.93
C PRO A 84 -1.46 1.67 -3.44
N LEU A 85 -2.44 2.06 -2.60
CA LEU A 85 -2.53 1.67 -1.20
C LEU A 85 -3.13 0.25 -1.10
N LEU A 86 -2.56 -0.66 -1.85
CA LEU A 86 -2.97 -2.07 -2.01
C LEU A 86 -1.74 -2.97 -1.89
N PHE A 87 -1.92 -4.20 -1.37
CA PHE A 87 -0.79 -5.08 -1.07
C PHE A 87 -0.38 -5.99 -2.22
N GLY A 88 -1.30 -6.36 -3.10
CA GLY A 88 -1.04 -7.35 -4.15
C GLY A 88 -1.56 -6.92 -5.52
N ARG A 89 -1.11 -7.64 -6.55
CA ARG A 89 -1.46 -7.42 -7.97
C ARG A 89 -2.82 -8.04 -8.31
N GLY A 90 -3.87 -7.53 -7.66
CA GLY A 90 -5.26 -7.84 -8.00
C GLY A 90 -5.77 -7.02 -9.19
N HIS A 91 -7.09 -7.14 -9.49
CA HIS A 91 -7.74 -6.47 -10.63
C HIS A 91 -7.50 -4.96 -10.63
N HIS A 92 -7.73 -4.31 -9.52
CA HIS A 92 -7.55 -2.84 -9.40
C HIS A 92 -6.13 -2.38 -9.77
N VAL A 93 -5.09 -3.13 -9.36
CA VAL A 93 -3.68 -2.79 -9.66
C VAL A 93 -3.31 -3.07 -11.11
N THR A 94 -3.93 -4.10 -11.73
CA THR A 94 -3.57 -4.55 -13.08
C THR A 94 -4.45 -3.98 -14.18
N ARG A 95 -5.60 -3.36 -13.83
CA ARG A 95 -6.59 -2.82 -14.77
C ARG A 95 -7.03 -1.41 -14.37
N ASP A 96 -7.83 -1.26 -13.32
CA ASP A 96 -8.54 -0.01 -13.03
C ASP A 96 -7.59 1.19 -12.85
N ILE A 97 -6.47 1.01 -12.14
CA ILE A 97 -5.49 2.09 -11.92
C ILE A 97 -4.72 2.40 -13.21
N PRO A 98 -4.20 1.42 -13.98
CA PRO A 98 -3.59 1.67 -15.28
C PRO A 98 -4.54 2.33 -16.28
N ASP A 99 -5.81 1.89 -16.35
CA ASP A 99 -6.81 2.45 -17.27
C ASP A 99 -7.11 3.92 -16.91
N ALA A 100 -7.28 4.24 -15.64
CA ALA A 100 -7.44 5.62 -15.16
C ALA A 100 -6.18 6.47 -15.42
N ALA A 101 -5.00 5.88 -15.29
CA ALA A 101 -3.74 6.56 -15.61
C ALA A 101 -3.62 6.87 -17.11
N ALA A 102 -4.02 5.94 -17.97
CA ALA A 102 -4.00 6.14 -19.43
C ALA A 102 -4.99 7.20 -19.91
N ALA A 103 -6.14 7.34 -19.22
CA ALA A 103 -7.16 8.35 -19.50
C ALA A 103 -6.88 9.72 -18.88
N ALA A 104 -5.83 9.85 -18.05
CA ALA A 104 -5.54 11.08 -17.31
C ALA A 104 -5.19 12.26 -18.22
N PRO A 105 -5.64 13.49 -17.88
CA PRO A 105 -5.32 14.69 -18.66
C PRO A 105 -3.89 15.22 -18.46
N LEU A 106 -3.10 14.55 -17.61
CA LEU A 106 -1.70 14.88 -17.35
C LEU A 106 -0.83 13.62 -17.39
N PRO A 107 0.49 13.75 -17.65
CA PRO A 107 1.40 12.62 -17.63
C PRO A 107 1.40 11.88 -16.28
N THR A 108 1.16 10.58 -16.31
CA THR A 108 1.09 9.75 -15.10
C THR A 108 2.03 8.56 -15.16
N ARG A 109 2.46 8.09 -13.98
CA ARG A 109 3.17 6.81 -13.79
C ARG A 109 2.46 6.02 -12.72
N VAL A 110 2.32 4.71 -12.92
CA VAL A 110 1.77 3.80 -11.91
C VAL A 110 2.92 3.08 -11.21
N ALA A 111 3.03 3.28 -9.89
CA ALA A 111 3.98 2.58 -9.06
C ALA A 111 3.54 1.13 -8.79
N ALA A 112 4.48 0.29 -8.40
CA ALA A 112 4.15 -1.03 -7.87
C ALA A 112 3.27 -0.91 -6.61
N PRO A 113 2.40 -1.89 -6.33
CA PRO A 113 1.65 -1.96 -5.07
C PRO A 113 2.61 -2.09 -3.88
N LEU A 114 2.10 -1.96 -2.66
CA LEU A 114 2.92 -2.02 -1.44
C LEU A 114 3.73 -3.32 -1.37
N GLY A 115 3.12 -4.46 -1.66
CA GLY A 115 3.77 -5.75 -1.87
C GLY A 115 4.62 -6.25 -0.71
N ALA A 116 5.38 -7.31 -0.98
CA ALA A 116 6.33 -7.86 -0.02
C ALA A 116 7.55 -6.92 0.11
N HIS A 117 7.60 -6.19 1.23
CA HIS A 117 8.65 -5.19 1.50
C HIS A 117 9.02 -5.18 2.99
N PRO A 118 10.30 -4.99 3.38
CA PRO A 118 10.70 -4.93 4.79
C PRO A 118 9.89 -3.93 5.63
N LEU A 119 9.59 -2.74 5.13
CA LEU A 119 8.76 -1.76 5.84
C LEU A 119 7.33 -2.26 6.13
N LEU A 120 6.76 -3.09 5.25
CA LEU A 120 5.46 -3.72 5.52
C LEU A 120 5.59 -4.75 6.65
N VAL A 121 6.65 -5.54 6.62
CA VAL A 121 6.95 -6.53 7.67
C VAL A 121 7.18 -5.85 9.02
N ASP A 122 7.89 -4.72 9.05
CA ASP A 122 8.07 -3.91 10.26
C ASP A 122 6.74 -3.42 10.82
N ALA A 123 5.82 -2.95 9.96
CA ALA A 123 4.49 -2.53 10.39
C ALA A 123 3.66 -3.70 10.94
N LEU A 124 3.65 -4.85 10.26
CA LEU A 124 2.95 -6.06 10.72
C LEU A 124 3.49 -6.56 12.05
N HIS A 125 4.81 -6.63 12.20
CA HIS A 125 5.46 -7.03 13.45
C HIS A 125 5.12 -6.07 14.59
N ALA A 126 5.22 -4.77 14.37
CA ALA A 126 4.89 -3.77 15.38
C ALA A 126 3.41 -3.90 15.83
N ARG A 127 2.47 -4.06 14.89
CA ARG A 127 1.06 -4.25 15.22
C ARG A 127 0.78 -5.53 16.01
N LEU A 128 1.47 -6.62 15.68
CA LEU A 128 1.38 -7.85 16.48
C LEU A 128 1.92 -7.62 17.91
N THR A 129 3.06 -6.95 18.06
CA THR A 129 3.66 -6.63 19.37
C THR A 129 2.75 -5.72 20.19
N GLU A 130 2.17 -4.68 19.60
CA GLU A 130 1.18 -3.78 20.23
C GLU A 130 -0.06 -4.54 20.71
N ALA A 131 -0.46 -5.61 20.00
CA ALA A 131 -1.56 -6.49 20.39
C ALA A 131 -1.16 -7.54 21.44
N GLY A 132 0.08 -7.52 21.94
CA GLY A 132 0.55 -8.43 22.97
C GLY A 132 1.17 -9.74 22.45
N TRP A 133 1.44 -9.87 21.15
CA TRP A 133 2.18 -11.01 20.63
C TRP A 133 3.62 -11.03 21.17
N GLN A 134 4.05 -12.21 21.61
CA GLN A 134 5.41 -12.43 22.11
C GLN A 134 6.08 -13.57 21.36
N ALA A 135 7.36 -13.40 21.06
CA ALA A 135 8.16 -14.45 20.46
C ALA A 135 8.21 -15.68 21.38
N PRO A 136 8.20 -16.90 20.81
CA PRO A 136 8.33 -18.13 21.60
C PRO A 136 9.64 -18.14 22.39
N ARG A 137 9.58 -18.54 23.66
CA ARG A 137 10.73 -18.58 24.57
C ARG A 137 11.58 -19.82 24.39
N ASP A 138 10.96 -20.90 23.94
CA ASP A 138 11.62 -22.22 23.80
C ASP A 138 11.11 -22.97 22.54
N ALA A 139 11.69 -24.14 22.27
CA ALA A 139 11.34 -25.00 21.17
C ALA A 139 9.90 -25.53 21.22
N GLY A 140 9.41 -25.83 22.46
CA GLY A 140 8.05 -26.31 22.67
C GLY A 140 7.00 -25.24 22.35
N GLU A 141 7.20 -24.02 22.85
CA GLU A 141 6.35 -22.88 22.48
C GLU A 141 6.41 -22.60 20.98
N ARG A 142 7.60 -22.64 20.38
CA ARG A 142 7.78 -22.47 18.94
C ARG A 142 7.03 -23.52 18.13
N GLY A 143 7.08 -24.77 18.59
CA GLY A 143 6.35 -25.88 17.97
C GLY A 143 4.83 -25.67 17.96
N ARG A 144 4.28 -24.91 18.89
CA ARG A 144 2.83 -24.62 19.01
C ARG A 144 2.43 -23.25 18.44
N SER A 145 3.40 -22.35 18.23
CA SER A 145 3.15 -20.97 17.77
C SER A 145 3.01 -20.91 16.26
N VAL A 146 2.06 -20.11 15.78
CA VAL A 146 1.84 -19.80 14.38
C VAL A 146 1.13 -18.44 14.25
N VAL A 147 1.40 -17.72 13.19
CA VAL A 147 0.67 -16.49 12.84
C VAL A 147 -0.14 -16.73 11.60
N VAL A 148 -1.41 -16.35 11.60
CA VAL A 148 -2.25 -16.27 10.41
C VAL A 148 -2.16 -14.85 9.85
N LEU A 149 -1.69 -14.70 8.62
CA LEU A 149 -1.69 -13.43 7.89
C LEU A 149 -3.06 -13.24 7.22
N ALA A 150 -3.92 -12.44 7.85
CA ALA A 150 -5.25 -12.15 7.32
C ALA A 150 -5.17 -11.06 6.25
N ALA A 151 -5.58 -11.38 5.02
CA ALA A 151 -5.58 -10.48 3.86
C ALA A 151 -6.96 -10.45 3.19
N ALA A 152 -7.22 -9.45 2.36
CA ALA A 152 -8.51 -9.31 1.66
C ALA A 152 -8.83 -10.50 0.76
N GLY A 153 -7.82 -11.03 0.07
CA GLY A 153 -7.99 -12.07 -0.94
C GLY A 153 -8.21 -11.52 -2.35
N SER A 154 -7.96 -12.37 -3.34
CA SER A 154 -8.18 -12.08 -4.76
C SER A 154 -8.18 -13.38 -5.55
N ARG A 155 -8.95 -13.41 -6.64
CA ARG A 155 -8.90 -14.52 -7.61
C ARG A 155 -7.65 -14.51 -8.51
N ALA A 156 -6.92 -13.39 -8.55
CA ALA A 156 -5.70 -13.26 -9.35
C ALA A 156 -4.53 -14.05 -8.73
N PRO A 157 -3.89 -14.99 -9.47
CA PRO A 157 -2.76 -15.77 -8.95
C PRO A 157 -1.59 -14.90 -8.49
N ALA A 158 -1.33 -13.79 -9.19
CA ALA A 158 -0.27 -12.86 -8.82
C ALA A 158 -0.49 -12.21 -7.44
N SER A 159 -1.74 -11.90 -7.09
CA SER A 159 -2.09 -11.36 -5.77
C SER A 159 -1.86 -12.39 -4.65
N ARG A 160 -2.18 -13.67 -4.92
CA ARG A 160 -1.92 -14.77 -3.99
C ARG A 160 -0.41 -14.92 -3.75
N ALA A 161 0.38 -14.97 -4.81
CA ALA A 161 1.84 -15.04 -4.72
C ALA A 161 2.45 -13.86 -3.96
N ASP A 162 1.89 -12.66 -4.11
CA ASP A 162 2.32 -11.48 -3.36
C ASP A 162 2.02 -11.65 -1.85
N THR A 163 0.84 -12.18 -1.47
CA THR A 163 0.49 -12.47 -0.08
C THR A 163 1.39 -13.55 0.53
N GLU A 164 1.69 -14.61 -0.22
CA GLU A 164 2.60 -15.68 0.19
C GLU A 164 4.03 -15.15 0.45
N ARG A 165 4.51 -14.21 -0.38
CA ARG A 165 5.81 -13.56 -0.15
C ARG A 165 5.80 -12.69 1.11
N ILE A 166 4.72 -11.95 1.36
CA ILE A 166 4.56 -11.17 2.62
C ILE A 166 4.62 -12.11 3.82
N ALA A 167 3.88 -13.24 3.77
CA ALA A 167 3.88 -14.24 4.83
C ALA A 167 5.27 -14.83 5.06
N ALA A 168 6.01 -15.15 4.00
CA ALA A 168 7.37 -15.68 4.11
C ALA A 168 8.34 -14.68 4.78
N LEU A 169 8.28 -13.40 4.39
CA LEU A 169 9.10 -12.36 5.02
C LEU A 169 8.73 -12.15 6.49
N LEU A 170 7.43 -12.19 6.81
CA LEU A 170 6.97 -12.07 8.19
C LEU A 170 7.39 -13.30 9.02
N ALA A 171 7.31 -14.52 8.47
CA ALA A 171 7.78 -15.73 9.12
C ALA A 171 9.28 -15.66 9.45
N ALA A 172 10.10 -15.20 8.53
CA ALA A 172 11.53 -14.97 8.74
C ALA A 172 11.78 -13.94 9.87
N ARG A 173 10.97 -12.88 9.95
CA ARG A 173 11.06 -11.85 10.99
C ARG A 173 10.65 -12.36 12.36
N LEU A 174 9.60 -13.19 12.45
CA LEU A 174 9.01 -13.65 13.71
C LEU A 174 9.66 -14.93 14.25
N GLY A 175 10.35 -15.71 13.40
CA GLY A 175 10.91 -17.02 13.75
C GLY A 175 9.84 -18.10 13.99
N VAL A 176 8.62 -17.90 13.50
CA VAL A 176 7.51 -18.86 13.56
C VAL A 176 6.82 -18.95 12.19
N PRO A 177 6.12 -20.06 11.88
CA PRO A 177 5.37 -20.16 10.64
C PRO A 177 4.32 -19.06 10.51
N VAL A 178 4.15 -18.54 9.30
CA VAL A 178 3.07 -17.59 8.97
C VAL A 178 2.25 -18.19 7.82
N VAL A 179 0.95 -18.33 8.03
CA VAL A 179 0.02 -18.92 7.07
C VAL A 179 -0.90 -17.85 6.52
N PRO A 180 -0.93 -17.62 5.19
CA PRO A 180 -1.90 -16.72 4.58
C PRO A 180 -3.34 -17.26 4.76
N ALA A 181 -4.27 -16.34 5.07
CA ALA A 181 -5.70 -16.61 5.05
C ALA A 181 -6.46 -15.37 4.55
N TYR A 182 -7.66 -15.56 4.02
CA TYR A 182 -8.33 -14.54 3.25
C TYR A 182 -9.75 -14.25 3.77
N ALA A 183 -10.13 -12.97 3.68
CA ALA A 183 -11.48 -12.53 4.02
C ALA A 183 -12.50 -12.88 2.91
N SER A 184 -12.04 -12.94 1.64
CA SER A 184 -12.89 -13.23 0.48
C SER A 184 -12.10 -13.78 -0.69
N ALA A 185 -12.78 -14.25 -1.73
CA ALA A 185 -12.28 -14.57 -3.07
C ALA A 185 -11.11 -15.58 -3.17
N ALA A 186 -10.59 -16.09 -2.06
CA ALA A 186 -9.52 -17.09 -1.99
C ALA A 186 -9.65 -17.94 -0.72
N ALA A 187 -8.98 -19.09 -0.72
CA ALA A 187 -8.93 -20.01 0.42
C ALA A 187 -7.46 -20.23 0.88
N PRO A 188 -7.26 -20.60 2.16
CA PRO A 188 -8.28 -20.75 3.19
C PRO A 188 -8.82 -19.41 3.71
N THR A 189 -10.03 -19.41 4.24
CA THR A 189 -10.54 -18.33 5.09
C THR A 189 -9.83 -18.33 6.45
N VAL A 190 -9.90 -17.23 7.22
CA VAL A 190 -9.29 -17.18 8.55
C VAL A 190 -9.86 -18.26 9.50
N PRO A 191 -11.20 -18.48 9.58
CA PRO A 191 -11.74 -19.58 10.38
C PRO A 191 -11.25 -20.98 9.95
N GLU A 192 -11.13 -21.24 8.65
CA GLU A 192 -10.62 -22.52 8.14
C GLU A 192 -9.14 -22.72 8.51
N ALA A 193 -8.32 -21.70 8.34
CA ALA A 193 -6.90 -21.74 8.71
C ALA A 193 -6.73 -22.01 10.21
N VAL A 194 -7.48 -21.31 11.07
CA VAL A 194 -7.44 -21.49 12.52
C VAL A 194 -7.83 -22.92 12.91
N ARG A 195 -8.93 -23.44 12.36
CA ARG A 195 -9.36 -24.84 12.63
C ARG A 195 -8.32 -25.87 12.18
N ALA A 196 -7.74 -25.68 10.98
CA ALA A 196 -6.71 -26.59 10.47
C ALA A 196 -5.42 -26.56 11.31
N LEU A 197 -5.07 -25.43 11.89
CA LEU A 197 -3.94 -25.26 12.77
C LEU A 197 -4.20 -25.92 14.13
N ALA A 198 -5.36 -25.72 14.72
CA ALA A 198 -5.80 -26.38 15.96
C ALA A 198 -5.76 -27.90 15.85
N ALA A 199 -6.26 -28.46 14.74
CA ALA A 199 -6.23 -29.90 14.46
C ALA A 199 -4.79 -30.47 14.36
N ARG A 200 -3.77 -29.60 14.17
CA ARG A 200 -2.35 -29.97 14.13
C ARG A 200 -1.63 -29.67 15.45
N GLY A 201 -2.36 -29.41 16.53
CA GLY A 201 -1.79 -29.08 17.83
C GLY A 201 -1.15 -27.69 17.94
N ARG A 202 -1.49 -26.78 17.03
CA ARG A 202 -1.07 -25.37 17.07
C ARG A 202 -2.10 -24.58 17.88
N ASP A 203 -1.85 -24.38 19.16
CA ASP A 203 -2.76 -23.71 20.10
C ASP A 203 -2.37 -22.24 20.40
N ARG A 204 -1.16 -21.82 20.00
CA ARG A 204 -0.68 -20.43 20.12
C ARG A 204 -0.82 -19.71 18.78
N VAL A 205 -2.07 -19.43 18.39
CA VAL A 205 -2.39 -18.78 17.13
C VAL A 205 -2.60 -17.27 17.35
N ALA A 206 -1.87 -16.45 16.59
CA ALA A 206 -2.13 -15.02 16.48
C ALA A 206 -2.55 -14.66 15.05
N VAL A 207 -3.33 -13.60 14.89
CA VAL A 207 -3.75 -13.09 13.59
C VAL A 207 -3.11 -11.74 13.31
N ALA A 208 -2.31 -11.66 12.25
CA ALA A 208 -1.73 -10.42 11.71
C ALA A 208 -2.69 -9.81 10.69
N SER A 209 -3.20 -8.62 10.96
CA SER A 209 -4.14 -7.91 10.11
C SER A 209 -3.43 -7.19 8.97
N CYS A 210 -3.39 -7.80 7.78
CA CYS A 210 -2.81 -7.20 6.57
C CYS A 210 -3.87 -6.36 5.82
N PHE A 211 -4.40 -5.37 6.51
CA PHE A 211 -5.35 -4.38 5.99
C PHE A 211 -4.81 -2.96 6.23
N THR A 212 -5.10 -2.05 5.32
CA THR A 212 -4.64 -0.65 5.43
C THR A 212 -5.40 0.15 6.47
N ALA A 213 -6.65 -0.22 6.75
CA ALA A 213 -7.54 0.51 7.64
C ALA A 213 -8.60 -0.40 8.25
N PRO A 214 -9.30 0.03 9.31
CA PRO A 214 -10.50 -0.62 9.80
C PRO A 214 -11.55 -0.78 8.70
N GLY A 215 -12.35 -1.84 8.78
CA GLY A 215 -13.42 -2.13 7.84
C GLY A 215 -13.93 -3.55 8.01
N ARG A 216 -14.97 -3.90 7.24
CA ARG A 216 -15.68 -5.18 7.35
C ARG A 216 -14.74 -6.39 7.34
N PHE A 217 -13.84 -6.49 6.38
CA PHE A 217 -12.92 -7.64 6.26
C PHE A 217 -11.97 -7.77 7.45
N ALA A 218 -11.44 -6.64 7.94
CA ALA A 218 -10.57 -6.66 9.11
C ALA A 218 -11.33 -7.11 10.36
N ALA A 219 -12.59 -6.66 10.53
CA ALA A 219 -13.45 -7.05 11.65
C ALA A 219 -13.82 -8.54 11.59
N GLU A 220 -14.29 -9.04 10.44
CA GLU A 220 -14.63 -10.46 10.24
C GLU A 220 -13.44 -11.39 10.51
N CYS A 221 -12.23 -10.99 10.09
CA CYS A 221 -11.02 -11.75 10.38
C CYS A 221 -10.63 -11.71 11.86
N ALA A 222 -10.87 -10.59 12.54
CA ALA A 222 -10.59 -10.44 13.97
C ALA A 222 -11.52 -11.30 14.83
N GLU A 223 -12.82 -11.34 14.51
CA GLU A 223 -13.81 -12.16 15.21
C GLU A 223 -13.53 -13.67 15.12
N ALA A 224 -12.87 -14.10 14.04
CA ALA A 224 -12.52 -15.51 13.84
C ALA A 224 -11.25 -15.95 14.61
N ALA A 225 -10.55 -15.05 15.25
CA ALA A 225 -9.28 -15.34 15.92
C ALA A 225 -9.49 -15.90 17.32
N PRO A 226 -8.79 -16.97 17.70
CA PRO A 226 -8.92 -17.58 19.04
C PRO A 226 -8.10 -16.86 20.12
N GLY A 227 -7.28 -15.88 19.76
CA GLY A 227 -6.32 -15.24 20.65
C GLY A 227 -5.88 -13.86 20.19
N THR A 228 -4.58 -13.60 20.18
CA THR A 228 -4.01 -12.29 19.79
C THR A 228 -4.36 -11.91 18.36
N VAL A 229 -4.95 -10.74 18.19
CA VAL A 229 -5.24 -10.12 16.88
C VAL A 229 -4.64 -8.74 16.82
N SER A 230 -3.88 -8.48 15.78
CA SER A 230 -3.36 -7.14 15.57
C SER A 230 -4.39 -6.23 14.90
N ASP A 231 -4.33 -4.94 15.22
CA ASP A 231 -5.03 -3.91 14.48
C ASP A 231 -4.55 -3.85 13.01
N PRO A 232 -5.37 -3.29 12.09
CA PRO A 232 -4.92 -2.90 10.77
C PRO A 232 -3.71 -1.98 10.81
N LEU A 233 -2.93 -1.95 9.74
CA LEU A 233 -1.66 -1.21 9.66
C LEU A 233 -1.82 0.29 9.87
N GLY A 234 -2.93 0.84 9.40
CA GLY A 234 -3.34 2.20 9.72
C GLY A 234 -2.29 3.25 9.38
N THR A 235 -2.06 4.12 10.35
CA THR A 235 -1.09 5.22 10.25
C THR A 235 0.30 4.83 10.74
N HIS A 236 0.67 3.53 10.78
CA HIS A 236 2.00 3.13 11.22
C HIS A 236 3.09 3.87 10.41
N PRO A 237 4.17 4.40 11.04
CA PRO A 237 5.17 5.21 10.34
C PRO A 237 5.84 4.52 9.17
N ALA A 238 6.01 3.18 9.23
CA ALA A 238 6.57 2.40 8.13
C ALA A 238 5.68 2.43 6.87
N MET A 239 4.35 2.58 7.02
CA MET A 239 3.43 2.69 5.87
C MET A 239 3.65 3.98 5.08
N ALA A 240 3.84 5.12 5.76
CA ALA A 240 4.15 6.37 5.10
C ALA A 240 5.51 6.31 4.37
N ARG A 241 6.53 5.71 5.00
CA ARG A 241 7.82 5.47 4.35
C ARG A 241 7.71 4.54 3.15
N LEU A 242 6.86 3.50 3.22
CA LEU A 242 6.64 2.58 2.11
C LEU A 242 5.97 3.26 0.92
N LEU A 243 4.98 4.13 1.15
CA LEU A 243 4.39 4.94 0.08
C LEU A 243 5.43 5.81 -0.62
N LEU A 244 6.27 6.51 0.15
CA LEU A 244 7.37 7.32 -0.41
C LEU A 244 8.40 6.46 -1.15
N HIS A 245 8.73 5.28 -0.61
CA HIS A 245 9.63 4.34 -1.30
C HIS A 245 9.07 3.92 -2.67
N ARG A 246 7.79 3.59 -2.76
CA ARG A 246 7.13 3.24 -4.04
C ARG A 246 7.08 4.40 -5.01
N TYR A 247 6.82 5.61 -4.53
CA TYR A 247 6.91 6.84 -5.30
C TYR A 247 8.32 7.03 -5.89
N ASP A 248 9.35 7.00 -5.06
CA ASP A 248 10.73 7.17 -5.49
C ASP A 248 11.19 6.05 -6.45
N GLN A 249 10.75 4.82 -6.22
CA GLN A 249 11.02 3.69 -7.10
C GLN A 249 10.44 3.93 -8.49
N ALA A 250 9.18 4.38 -8.59
CA ALA A 250 8.54 4.67 -9.87
C ALA A 250 9.25 5.80 -10.64
N LEU A 251 9.81 6.78 -9.93
CA LEU A 251 10.61 7.84 -10.57
C LEU A 251 11.92 7.32 -11.17
N ARG A 252 12.56 6.35 -10.51
CA ARG A 252 13.84 5.77 -10.98
C ARG A 252 13.70 4.77 -12.11
N THR A 253 12.62 3.97 -12.14
CA THR A 253 12.48 2.86 -13.08
C THR A 253 12.11 3.29 -14.51
N GLY A 254 11.91 4.58 -14.75
CA GLY A 254 11.76 5.11 -16.11
C GLY A 254 10.58 4.56 -16.92
N ASN A 255 9.61 3.91 -16.28
CA ASN A 255 8.45 3.35 -16.98
C ASN A 255 7.73 4.46 -17.76
N PRO A 256 7.35 4.23 -19.04
CA PRO A 256 6.84 5.28 -19.90
C PRO A 256 5.66 5.99 -19.25
N VAL A 257 5.73 7.32 -19.31
CA VAL A 257 4.66 8.20 -18.89
C VAL A 257 3.52 7.98 -19.89
N ALA A 258 2.37 7.44 -19.45
CA ALA A 258 1.16 7.54 -20.25
C ALA A 258 0.86 9.05 -20.36
N GLY A 259 1.04 9.60 -21.55
CA GLY A 259 0.69 10.99 -21.86
C GLY A 259 -0.69 11.04 -22.47
N PRO A 260 -1.35 12.20 -22.45
CA PRO A 260 -2.57 12.39 -23.22
C PRO A 260 -2.28 12.04 -24.68
N ALA A 261 -3.10 11.16 -25.25
CA ALA A 261 -3.08 10.91 -26.68
C ALA A 261 -3.19 12.28 -27.37
N ALA A 262 -2.16 12.68 -28.12
CA ALA A 262 -2.23 13.89 -28.91
C ALA A 262 -3.45 13.71 -29.83
N LEU A 263 -4.51 14.50 -29.59
CA LEU A 263 -5.60 14.63 -30.53
C LEU A 263 -4.95 15.16 -31.79
N ALA A 264 -4.70 14.26 -32.77
CA ALA A 264 -4.35 14.63 -34.11
C ALA A 264 -5.53 15.40 -34.65
N THR A 265 -5.40 16.72 -34.71
CA THR A 265 -6.26 17.59 -35.52
C THR A 265 -6.07 17.18 -36.95
N ALA A 266 -7.08 16.52 -37.52
CA ALA A 266 -7.28 16.41 -38.96
C ALA A 266 -8.01 17.66 -39.46
#